data_7c76c4f5721439115172bae00051ebfc
#
_entry.id   7c76c4f5721439115172bae00051ebfc
#
_cell.length_a   1.000
_cell.length_b   1.000
_cell.length_c   1.000
_cell.angle_alpha   90.00
_cell.angle_beta   90.00
_cell.angle_gamma   90.00
#
_symmetry.space_group_name_H-M   'P 1'
#
loop_
_entity.id
_entity.type
_entity.pdbx_description
1 polymer ?
#
loop_
_entity_poly.entity_id
_entity_poly.type
_entity_poly.pdbx_seq_one_letter_code
_entity_poly.pdbx_strand_id
1 'polypeptide(L)'
;MKTFVKAPDKDFKILNLTDTQLSNEEWADGHKHRAILEYTVKELVDRVRPDLITISGDLSWAGHDHAYDMLARFIDSFGIPWAPVWGNHDNQKGAEYIDSVATRYMTYPNCIYEKGDPTLGNGNYVISIEENGVPVEAVIMLDTHDRDPYTTADGETKLEWAKLYPAQAEWIKSELDTFKARGCKDATLVMHIPIHAYRLASKAAYKDGIDLKSITPEMAEGEECWNEGYTDSIGVQYEGIGSYPEDDGMLAAFKDMGIIKHLVAGHEHVNNFMINYEGIKMIYALKIGAGCYWDPILNGGTVITINENGVKSAEHEYVKVEHLI
;
A
#
# COMPACT_ATOMS: atom_id res chain seq x y z
N MET A 1 -17.08 -8.00 4.82
CA MET A 1 -15.93 -7.92 5.75
C MET A 1 -15.39 -9.30 6.05
N LYS A 2 -14.11 -9.53 5.83
CA LYS A 2 -13.41 -10.78 6.14
C LYS A 2 -12.76 -10.71 7.51
N THR A 3 -12.87 -11.79 8.30
CA THR A 3 -12.27 -11.88 9.64
C THR A 3 -11.19 -12.96 9.66
N PHE A 4 -10.02 -12.63 10.20
CA PHE A 4 -8.94 -13.56 10.53
C PHE A 4 -8.83 -13.68 12.04
N VAL A 5 -8.64 -14.90 12.52
CA VAL A 5 -8.43 -15.17 13.95
C VAL A 5 -6.95 -15.41 14.20
N LYS A 6 -6.34 -14.49 14.92
CA LYS A 6 -4.97 -14.59 15.40
C LYS A 6 -4.96 -15.49 16.64
N ALA A 7 -4.07 -16.45 16.69
CA ALA A 7 -3.86 -17.24 17.90
C ALA A 7 -3.25 -16.36 19.01
N PRO A 8 -3.64 -16.54 20.27
CA PRO A 8 -2.95 -15.92 21.39
C PRO A 8 -1.45 -16.24 21.35
N ASP A 9 -0.62 -15.30 21.78
CA ASP A 9 0.84 -15.42 21.82
C ASP A 9 1.55 -15.64 20.48
N LYS A 10 0.82 -15.47 19.36
CA LYS A 10 1.41 -15.46 18.01
C LYS A 10 1.13 -14.15 17.31
N ASP A 11 2.16 -13.60 16.71
CA ASP A 11 2.00 -12.45 15.84
C ASP A 11 1.28 -12.86 14.54
N PHE A 12 0.46 -11.97 14.01
CA PHE A 12 -0.14 -12.07 12.67
C PHE A 12 0.66 -11.20 11.71
N LYS A 13 1.07 -11.74 10.56
CA LYS A 13 1.93 -11.04 9.62
C LYS A 13 1.20 -10.75 8.32
N ILE A 14 1.20 -9.49 7.92
CA ILE A 14 0.80 -9.05 6.59
C ILE A 14 2.04 -8.76 5.77
N LEU A 15 2.15 -9.37 4.60
CA LEU A 15 3.11 -9.00 3.56
C LEU A 15 2.42 -8.08 2.56
N ASN A 16 2.77 -6.81 2.53
CA ASN A 16 2.29 -5.88 1.52
C ASN A 16 3.25 -5.86 0.33
N LEU A 17 2.70 -6.11 -0.85
CA LEU A 17 3.33 -5.94 -2.15
C LEU A 17 2.75 -4.71 -2.82
N THR A 18 3.49 -4.07 -3.72
CA THR A 18 3.00 -2.91 -4.48
C THR A 18 3.65 -2.83 -5.85
N ASP A 19 2.95 -2.24 -6.82
CA ASP A 19 3.50 -1.88 -8.12
C ASP A 19 4.14 -3.06 -8.87
N THR A 20 3.45 -4.19 -8.92
CA THR A 20 3.91 -5.39 -9.62
C THR A 20 4.02 -5.19 -11.13
N GLN A 21 3.13 -4.44 -11.72
CA GLN A 21 3.08 -3.79 -13.05
C GLN A 21 3.75 -4.54 -14.22
N LEU A 22 3.66 -5.85 -14.30
CA LEU A 22 4.10 -6.56 -15.50
C LEU A 22 3.03 -6.47 -16.60
N SER A 23 3.47 -6.24 -17.83
CA SER A 23 2.66 -6.29 -19.05
C SER A 23 2.40 -7.74 -19.50
N ASN A 24 1.51 -7.92 -20.48
CA ASN A 24 1.29 -9.24 -21.09
C ASN A 24 2.58 -9.87 -21.66
N GLU A 25 3.44 -9.04 -22.26
CA GLU A 25 4.70 -9.45 -22.86
C GLU A 25 5.73 -9.85 -21.79
N GLU A 26 5.74 -9.14 -20.69
CA GLU A 26 6.67 -9.39 -19.57
C GLU A 26 6.31 -10.66 -18.78
N TRP A 27 5.07 -11.13 -18.87
CA TRP A 27 4.67 -12.43 -18.34
C TRP A 27 5.05 -13.63 -19.21
N ALA A 28 5.64 -13.40 -20.39
CA ALA A 28 6.10 -14.49 -21.26
C ALA A 28 7.15 -15.37 -20.58
N ASP A 29 7.19 -16.65 -20.93
CA ASP A 29 8.17 -17.59 -20.41
C ASP A 29 9.61 -17.13 -20.74
N GLY A 30 10.46 -17.15 -19.74
CA GLY A 30 11.86 -16.72 -19.84
C GLY A 30 12.08 -15.20 -19.82
N HIS A 31 11.03 -14.39 -19.66
CA HIS A 31 11.22 -12.95 -19.51
C HIS A 31 11.84 -12.61 -18.15
N LYS A 32 12.89 -11.79 -18.14
CA LYS A 32 13.65 -11.49 -16.91
C LYS A 32 12.83 -10.77 -15.85
N HIS A 33 11.91 -9.87 -16.22
CA HIS A 33 11.07 -9.15 -15.25
C HIS A 33 10.14 -10.11 -14.50
N ARG A 34 9.55 -11.09 -15.21
CA ARG A 34 8.79 -12.17 -14.58
C ARG A 34 9.65 -12.97 -13.62
N ALA A 35 10.85 -13.37 -14.05
CA ALA A 35 11.77 -14.13 -13.20
C ALA A 35 12.13 -13.37 -11.90
N ILE A 36 12.39 -12.07 -12.01
CA ILE A 36 12.67 -11.20 -10.86
C ILE A 36 11.46 -11.12 -9.93
N LEU A 37 10.25 -10.85 -10.47
CA LEU A 37 9.03 -10.78 -9.66
C LEU A 37 8.74 -12.10 -8.94
N GLU A 38 8.73 -13.22 -9.69
CA GLU A 38 8.46 -14.53 -9.11
C GLU A 38 9.48 -14.94 -8.04
N TYR A 39 10.77 -14.66 -8.29
CA TYR A 39 11.84 -14.92 -7.32
C TYR A 39 11.64 -14.07 -6.05
N THR A 40 11.40 -12.76 -6.22
CA THR A 40 11.22 -11.84 -5.09
C THR A 40 10.05 -12.25 -4.20
N VAL A 41 8.88 -12.55 -4.80
CA VAL A 41 7.70 -12.97 -4.02
C VAL A 41 7.96 -14.28 -3.29
N LYS A 42 8.57 -15.28 -3.96
CA LYS A 42 8.90 -16.57 -3.32
C LYS A 42 9.82 -16.40 -2.12
N GLU A 43 10.90 -15.62 -2.28
CA GLU A 43 11.82 -15.31 -1.18
C GLU A 43 11.12 -14.63 -0.01
N LEU A 44 10.25 -13.65 -0.28
CA LEU A 44 9.48 -12.96 0.74
C LEU A 44 8.52 -13.90 1.47
N VAL A 45 7.76 -14.70 0.74
CA VAL A 45 6.82 -15.66 1.33
C VAL A 45 7.55 -16.67 2.22
N ASP A 46 8.69 -17.20 1.75
CA ASP A 46 9.47 -18.19 2.50
C ASP A 46 10.09 -17.61 3.78
N ARG A 47 10.58 -16.35 3.73
CA ARG A 47 11.21 -15.69 4.90
C ARG A 47 10.16 -15.19 5.90
N VAL A 48 9.14 -14.49 5.40
CA VAL A 48 8.12 -13.81 6.23
C VAL A 48 7.11 -14.81 6.78
N ARG A 49 6.69 -15.78 5.95
CA ARG A 49 5.57 -16.71 6.24
C ARG A 49 4.32 -15.94 6.63
N PRO A 50 3.80 -15.09 5.72
CA PRO A 50 2.68 -14.21 6.04
C PRO A 50 1.37 -14.98 6.21
N ASP A 51 0.50 -14.45 7.06
CA ASP A 51 -0.86 -14.94 7.24
C ASP A 51 -1.82 -14.30 6.23
N LEU A 52 -1.42 -13.15 5.66
CA LEU A 52 -2.16 -12.38 4.66
C LEU A 52 -1.17 -11.68 3.71
N ILE A 53 -1.48 -11.66 2.43
CA ILE A 53 -0.81 -10.80 1.44
C ILE A 53 -1.75 -9.67 1.08
N THR A 54 -1.32 -8.40 1.19
CA THR A 54 -2.01 -7.25 0.60
C THR A 54 -1.26 -6.76 -0.62
N ILE A 55 -1.97 -6.21 -1.61
CA ILE A 55 -1.35 -5.62 -2.80
C ILE A 55 -1.89 -4.19 -2.92
N SER A 56 -1.02 -3.21 -2.70
CA SER A 56 -1.40 -1.79 -2.65
C SER A 56 -1.38 -1.10 -4.03
N GLY A 57 -1.97 -1.75 -5.04
CA GLY A 57 -2.27 -1.17 -6.34
C GLY A 57 -1.20 -1.37 -7.41
N ASP A 58 -1.52 -0.90 -8.60
CA ASP A 58 -0.76 -1.03 -9.83
C ASP A 58 -0.32 -2.47 -10.10
N LEU A 59 -1.35 -3.35 -10.16
CA LEU A 59 -1.15 -4.78 -10.34
C LEU A 59 -0.62 -5.09 -11.74
N SER A 60 -1.10 -4.34 -12.74
CA SER A 60 -0.67 -4.42 -14.14
C SER A 60 -1.03 -3.10 -14.87
N TRP A 61 -1.25 -3.18 -16.16
CA TRP A 61 -1.70 -2.10 -17.02
C TRP A 61 -3.12 -2.37 -17.51
N ALA A 62 -4.02 -1.42 -17.40
CA ALA A 62 -5.40 -1.58 -17.87
C ALA A 62 -5.47 -2.05 -19.33
N GLY A 63 -6.13 -3.19 -19.55
CA GLY A 63 -6.19 -3.87 -20.85
C GLY A 63 -5.17 -4.97 -21.06
N HIS A 64 -4.30 -5.23 -20.11
CA HIS A 64 -3.40 -6.37 -20.10
C HIS A 64 -4.01 -7.56 -19.33
N ASP A 65 -5.18 -8.05 -19.78
CA ASP A 65 -5.96 -9.08 -19.08
C ASP A 65 -5.16 -10.33 -18.74
N HIS A 66 -4.28 -10.78 -19.65
CA HIS A 66 -3.41 -11.92 -19.39
C HIS A 66 -2.47 -11.68 -18.20
N ALA A 67 -1.93 -10.48 -18.09
CA ALA A 67 -1.02 -10.13 -16.97
C ALA A 67 -1.75 -10.16 -15.62
N TYR A 68 -2.99 -9.65 -15.56
CA TYR A 68 -3.82 -9.77 -14.35
C TYR A 68 -4.08 -11.24 -13.98
N ASP A 69 -4.43 -12.07 -14.95
CA ASP A 69 -4.71 -13.48 -14.70
C ASP A 69 -3.45 -14.25 -14.28
N MET A 70 -2.28 -13.91 -14.84
CA MET A 70 -0.99 -14.52 -14.46
C MET A 70 -0.61 -14.13 -13.03
N LEU A 71 -0.72 -12.83 -12.69
CA LEU A 71 -0.44 -12.37 -11.32
C LEU A 71 -1.37 -13.06 -10.31
N ALA A 72 -2.68 -13.08 -10.58
CA ALA A 72 -3.64 -13.70 -9.69
C ALA A 72 -3.34 -15.20 -9.48
N ARG A 73 -3.08 -15.95 -10.55
CA ARG A 73 -2.69 -17.38 -10.45
C ARG A 73 -1.42 -17.57 -9.63
N PHE A 74 -0.44 -16.70 -9.87
CA PHE A 74 0.84 -16.80 -9.17
C PHE A 74 0.69 -16.53 -7.67
N ILE A 75 0.02 -15.46 -7.27
CA ILE A 75 -0.20 -15.13 -5.85
C ILE A 75 -1.11 -16.18 -5.19
N ASP A 76 -2.19 -16.60 -5.85
CA ASP A 76 -3.11 -17.60 -5.31
C ASP A 76 -2.46 -18.98 -5.11
N SER A 77 -1.41 -19.30 -5.89
CA SER A 77 -0.68 -20.57 -5.79
C SER A 77 0.03 -20.79 -4.46
N PHE A 78 0.27 -19.74 -3.69
CA PHE A 78 0.86 -19.87 -2.35
C PHE A 78 -0.14 -20.39 -1.31
N GLY A 79 -1.46 -20.41 -1.62
CA GLY A 79 -2.48 -20.85 -0.68
C GLY A 79 -2.68 -19.89 0.50
N ILE A 80 -2.12 -18.70 0.43
CA ILE A 80 -2.23 -17.65 1.44
C ILE A 80 -3.37 -16.70 1.01
N PRO A 81 -4.27 -16.29 1.92
CA PRO A 81 -5.26 -15.26 1.61
C PRO A 81 -4.59 -13.99 1.07
N TRP A 82 -5.18 -13.37 0.05
CA TRP A 82 -4.65 -12.16 -0.53
C TRP A 82 -5.73 -11.13 -0.88
N ALA A 83 -5.40 -9.85 -0.68
CA ALA A 83 -6.30 -8.71 -0.72
C ALA A 83 -5.70 -7.58 -1.57
N PRO A 84 -6.14 -7.33 -2.81
CA PRO A 84 -5.67 -6.22 -3.63
C PRO A 84 -6.52 -4.96 -3.43
N VAL A 85 -5.90 -3.79 -3.66
CA VAL A 85 -6.57 -2.56 -4.09
C VAL A 85 -6.09 -2.20 -5.50
N TRP A 86 -6.79 -1.29 -6.17
CA TRP A 86 -6.43 -0.86 -7.51
C TRP A 86 -5.59 0.40 -7.48
N GLY A 87 -4.61 0.48 -8.38
CA GLY A 87 -3.82 1.68 -8.61
C GLY A 87 -4.32 2.49 -9.81
N ASN A 88 -3.62 3.59 -10.11
CA ASN A 88 -3.99 4.45 -11.22
C ASN A 88 -3.83 3.75 -12.59
N HIS A 89 -2.82 2.88 -12.76
CA HIS A 89 -2.65 2.14 -14.01
C HIS A 89 -3.72 1.06 -14.20
N ASP A 90 -4.25 0.50 -13.14
CA ASP A 90 -5.39 -0.41 -13.19
C ASP A 90 -6.67 0.33 -13.62
N ASN A 91 -6.84 1.58 -13.17
CA ASN A 91 -8.04 2.40 -13.39
C ASN A 91 -8.12 3.08 -14.78
N GLN A 92 -7.07 3.05 -15.59
CA GLN A 92 -6.99 3.78 -16.88
C GLN A 92 -8.10 3.46 -17.91
N LYS A 93 -8.79 2.33 -17.78
CA LYS A 93 -9.96 1.97 -18.62
C LYS A 93 -11.29 2.14 -17.90
N GLY A 94 -11.29 2.72 -16.73
CA GLY A 94 -12.50 3.05 -15.98
C GLY A 94 -13.11 1.88 -15.20
N ALA A 95 -14.15 2.19 -14.44
CA ALA A 95 -14.75 1.30 -13.45
C ALA A 95 -15.28 -0.03 -14.02
N GLU A 96 -15.86 -0.03 -15.23
CA GLU A 96 -16.36 -1.26 -15.86
C GLU A 96 -15.24 -2.27 -16.14
N TYR A 97 -14.08 -1.78 -16.54
CA TYR A 97 -12.92 -2.64 -16.76
C TYR A 97 -12.43 -3.24 -15.44
N ILE A 98 -12.26 -2.41 -14.42
CA ILE A 98 -11.89 -2.89 -13.07
C ILE A 98 -12.89 -3.90 -12.54
N ASP A 99 -14.19 -3.64 -12.68
CA ASP A 99 -15.24 -4.57 -12.24
C ASP A 99 -15.12 -5.94 -12.92
N SER A 100 -14.72 -5.97 -14.19
CA SER A 100 -14.48 -7.21 -14.93
C SER A 100 -13.26 -7.98 -14.40
N VAL A 101 -12.16 -7.29 -14.08
CA VAL A 101 -10.96 -7.89 -13.48
C VAL A 101 -11.28 -8.40 -12.07
N ALA A 102 -11.94 -7.57 -11.27
CA ALA A 102 -12.37 -7.91 -9.91
C ALA A 102 -13.26 -9.16 -9.88
N THR A 103 -14.19 -9.27 -10.83
CA THR A 103 -15.06 -10.45 -10.96
C THR A 103 -14.24 -11.73 -11.20
N ARG A 104 -13.18 -11.67 -12.04
CA ARG A 104 -12.27 -12.79 -12.22
C ARG A 104 -11.47 -13.10 -10.96
N TYR A 105 -10.96 -12.07 -10.27
CA TYR A 105 -10.19 -12.22 -9.04
C TYR A 105 -10.99 -12.91 -7.93
N MET A 106 -12.25 -12.54 -7.76
CA MET A 106 -13.16 -13.16 -6.80
C MET A 106 -13.44 -14.65 -7.07
N THR A 107 -13.03 -15.21 -8.21
CA THR A 107 -13.11 -16.66 -8.47
C THR A 107 -11.94 -17.44 -7.88
N TYR A 108 -10.85 -16.78 -7.49
CA TYR A 108 -9.71 -17.43 -6.86
C TYR A 108 -10.00 -17.73 -5.39
N PRO A 109 -9.71 -18.96 -4.92
CA PRO A 109 -10.15 -19.39 -3.58
C PRO A 109 -9.52 -18.60 -2.43
N ASN A 110 -8.32 -18.03 -2.63
CA ASN A 110 -7.62 -17.29 -1.60
C ASN A 110 -7.76 -15.76 -1.78
N CYS A 111 -8.37 -15.28 -2.86
CA CYS A 111 -8.64 -13.85 -3.03
C CYS A 111 -9.79 -13.43 -2.13
N ILE A 112 -9.54 -12.44 -1.27
CA ILE A 112 -10.54 -11.94 -0.32
C ILE A 112 -11.05 -10.53 -0.66
N TYR A 113 -10.84 -10.11 -1.91
CA TYR A 113 -11.37 -8.84 -2.42
C TYR A 113 -12.89 -8.75 -2.27
N GLU A 114 -13.36 -7.59 -1.86
CA GLU A 114 -14.79 -7.24 -1.85
C GLU A 114 -15.01 -5.97 -2.68
N LYS A 115 -16.03 -5.95 -3.53
CA LYS A 115 -16.33 -4.80 -4.39
C LYS A 115 -16.69 -3.54 -3.60
N GLY A 116 -17.30 -3.71 -2.42
CA GLY A 116 -17.77 -2.59 -1.62
C GLY A 116 -18.93 -1.83 -2.25
N ASP A 117 -19.14 -0.60 -1.79
CA ASP A 117 -20.12 0.32 -2.36
C ASP A 117 -19.53 1.00 -3.61
N PRO A 118 -20.12 0.80 -4.81
CA PRO A 118 -19.58 1.37 -6.05
C PRO A 118 -19.65 2.90 -6.11
N THR A 119 -20.40 3.55 -5.23
CA THR A 119 -20.42 5.02 -5.14
C THR A 119 -19.17 5.59 -4.47
N LEU A 120 -18.40 4.74 -3.79
CA LEU A 120 -17.14 5.10 -3.13
C LEU A 120 -15.91 4.80 -4.00
N GLY A 121 -16.08 4.13 -5.15
CA GLY A 121 -15.00 3.66 -6.02
C GLY A 121 -14.97 2.14 -6.15
N ASN A 122 -13.82 1.59 -6.53
CA ASN A 122 -13.65 0.19 -6.86
C ASN A 122 -12.96 -0.55 -5.70
N GLY A 123 -13.75 -1.17 -4.80
CA GLY A 123 -13.21 -2.06 -3.78
C GLY A 123 -12.69 -1.36 -2.53
N ASN A 124 -13.55 -0.56 -1.90
CA ASN A 124 -13.33 -0.15 -0.52
C ASN A 124 -13.90 -1.21 0.41
N TYR A 125 -13.07 -1.86 1.21
CA TYR A 125 -13.50 -2.96 2.09
C TYR A 125 -12.61 -3.09 3.33
N VAL A 126 -13.10 -3.84 4.32
CA VAL A 126 -12.44 -3.97 5.64
C VAL A 126 -12.09 -5.43 5.93
N ILE A 127 -10.92 -5.63 6.49
CA ILE A 127 -10.42 -6.89 7.03
C ILE A 127 -10.26 -6.74 8.54
N SER A 128 -10.86 -7.65 9.31
CA SER A 128 -10.72 -7.70 10.77
C SER A 128 -9.69 -8.75 11.16
N ILE A 129 -8.74 -8.37 12.02
CA ILE A 129 -7.84 -9.31 12.68
C ILE A 129 -8.24 -9.36 14.15
N GLU A 130 -8.65 -10.53 14.61
CA GLU A 130 -9.25 -10.72 15.93
C GLU A 130 -8.45 -11.69 16.77
N GLU A 131 -8.35 -11.42 18.07
CA GLU A 131 -7.89 -12.35 19.07
C GLU A 131 -8.97 -12.53 20.13
N ASN A 132 -9.33 -13.78 20.44
CA ASN A 132 -10.38 -14.11 21.40
C ASN A 132 -11.74 -13.42 21.12
N GLY A 133 -12.06 -13.18 19.85
CA GLY A 133 -13.31 -12.52 19.41
C GLY A 133 -13.32 -10.99 19.54
N VAL A 134 -12.19 -10.39 19.90
CA VAL A 134 -12.00 -8.94 19.95
C VAL A 134 -11.11 -8.52 18.78
N PRO A 135 -11.48 -7.53 17.96
CA PRO A 135 -10.60 -7.02 16.93
C PRO A 135 -9.40 -6.31 17.54
N VAL A 136 -8.22 -6.76 17.19
CA VAL A 136 -6.93 -6.14 17.57
C VAL A 136 -6.47 -5.17 16.51
N GLU A 137 -6.88 -5.38 15.25
CA GLU A 137 -6.53 -4.54 14.12
C GLU A 137 -7.68 -4.48 13.11
N ALA A 138 -7.93 -3.29 12.56
CA ALA A 138 -8.77 -3.07 11.40
C ALA A 138 -7.91 -2.67 10.20
N VAL A 139 -7.86 -3.51 9.17
CA VAL A 139 -7.18 -3.18 7.91
C VAL A 139 -8.21 -2.72 6.90
N ILE A 140 -8.12 -1.46 6.49
CA ILE A 140 -9.04 -0.86 5.52
C ILE A 140 -8.34 -0.77 4.16
N MET A 141 -8.88 -1.45 3.18
CA MET A 141 -8.43 -1.44 1.79
C MET A 141 -9.17 -0.34 1.04
N LEU A 142 -8.43 0.61 0.43
CA LEU A 142 -9.00 1.84 -0.15
C LEU A 142 -8.65 1.99 -1.63
N ASP A 143 -9.67 2.25 -2.45
CA ASP A 143 -9.48 2.79 -3.79
C ASP A 143 -9.18 4.30 -3.70
N THR A 144 -8.04 4.71 -4.21
CA THR A 144 -7.60 6.11 -4.30
C THR A 144 -7.78 6.69 -5.70
N HIS A 145 -8.57 6.02 -6.54
CA HIS A 145 -8.93 6.46 -7.89
C HIS A 145 -7.72 6.60 -8.84
N ASP A 146 -7.75 7.56 -9.78
CA ASP A 146 -6.69 7.83 -10.75
C ASP A 146 -6.36 9.33 -10.77
N ARG A 147 -7.20 10.12 -11.42
CA ARG A 147 -6.98 11.57 -11.65
C ARG A 147 -8.22 12.39 -11.35
N ASP A 148 -8.01 13.56 -10.77
CA ASP A 148 -9.05 14.57 -10.53
C ASP A 148 -8.71 15.89 -11.21
N PRO A 149 -9.74 16.65 -11.67
CA PRO A 149 -9.55 18.03 -12.05
C PRO A 149 -9.05 18.87 -10.87
N TYR A 150 -7.98 19.61 -11.11
CA TYR A 150 -7.42 20.57 -10.16
C TYR A 150 -7.32 21.94 -10.84
N THR A 151 -7.87 22.97 -10.20
CA THR A 151 -7.77 24.35 -10.70
C THR A 151 -6.72 25.11 -9.91
N THR A 152 -5.66 25.52 -10.58
CA THR A 152 -4.56 26.29 -9.99
C THR A 152 -5.01 27.71 -9.59
N ALA A 153 -4.21 28.42 -8.78
CA ALA A 153 -4.53 29.77 -8.30
C ALA A 153 -4.70 30.82 -9.42
N ASP A 154 -4.09 30.58 -10.58
CA ASP A 154 -4.22 31.41 -11.79
C ASP A 154 -5.40 31.00 -12.70
N GLY A 155 -6.18 29.99 -12.27
CA GLY A 155 -7.42 29.57 -12.93
C GLY A 155 -7.24 28.53 -14.04
N GLU A 156 -6.06 27.98 -14.22
CA GLU A 156 -5.84 26.86 -15.13
C GLU A 156 -6.37 25.56 -14.51
N THR A 157 -7.15 24.77 -15.27
CA THR A 157 -7.61 23.44 -14.83
C THR A 157 -6.83 22.37 -15.54
N LYS A 158 -6.24 21.45 -14.76
CA LYS A 158 -5.46 20.30 -15.23
C LYS A 158 -5.84 19.04 -14.45
N LEU A 159 -5.48 17.88 -14.96
CA LEU A 159 -5.64 16.62 -14.24
C LEU A 159 -4.43 16.39 -13.35
N GLU A 160 -4.69 16.24 -12.08
CA GLU A 160 -3.71 15.86 -11.04
C GLU A 160 -4.08 14.50 -10.43
N TRP A 161 -3.22 13.96 -9.57
CA TRP A 161 -3.56 12.74 -8.83
C TRP A 161 -4.82 12.94 -8.00
N ALA A 162 -5.67 11.93 -7.98
CA ALA A 162 -6.91 11.98 -7.23
C ALA A 162 -6.66 11.99 -5.71
N LYS A 163 -7.71 12.24 -4.97
CA LYS A 163 -7.73 12.22 -3.50
C LYS A 163 -8.84 11.29 -3.02
N LEU A 164 -8.81 10.94 -1.75
CA LEU A 164 -9.96 10.33 -1.10
C LEU A 164 -11.10 11.35 -1.02
N TYR A 165 -12.32 10.88 -1.29
CA TYR A 165 -13.49 11.76 -1.26
C TYR A 165 -14.12 11.80 0.14
N PRO A 166 -14.84 12.88 0.48
CA PRO A 166 -15.50 12.99 1.78
C PRO A 166 -16.41 11.80 2.12
N ALA A 167 -17.11 11.23 1.14
CA ALA A 167 -17.95 10.06 1.34
C ALA A 167 -17.13 8.82 1.77
N GLN A 168 -15.90 8.66 1.25
CA GLN A 168 -14.99 7.59 1.72
C GLN A 168 -14.56 7.84 3.17
N ALA A 169 -14.25 9.08 3.53
CA ALA A 169 -13.90 9.43 4.92
C ALA A 169 -15.06 9.15 5.89
N GLU A 170 -16.30 9.47 5.51
CA GLU A 170 -17.50 9.14 6.27
C GLU A 170 -17.69 7.62 6.42
N TRP A 171 -17.49 6.87 5.35
CA TRP A 171 -17.56 5.42 5.38
C TRP A 171 -16.46 4.83 6.29
N ILE A 172 -15.19 5.26 6.15
CA ILE A 172 -14.08 4.83 7.02
C ILE A 172 -14.46 5.07 8.49
N LYS A 173 -14.96 6.27 8.79
CA LYS A 173 -15.39 6.62 10.16
C LYS A 173 -16.46 5.67 10.68
N SER A 174 -17.47 5.37 9.87
CA SER A 174 -18.57 4.46 10.24
C SER A 174 -18.06 3.05 10.56
N GLU A 175 -17.17 2.51 9.70
CA GLU A 175 -16.54 1.22 9.94
C GLU A 175 -15.73 1.23 11.24
N LEU A 176 -14.85 2.22 11.41
CA LEU A 176 -14.00 2.32 12.60
C LEU A 176 -14.79 2.56 13.89
N ASP A 177 -15.90 3.27 13.86
CA ASP A 177 -16.78 3.41 15.03
C ASP A 177 -17.34 2.04 15.47
N THR A 178 -17.64 1.15 14.51
CA THR A 178 -18.04 -0.24 14.79
C THR A 178 -16.91 -1.04 15.42
N PHE A 179 -15.68 -0.89 14.91
CA PHE A 179 -14.50 -1.55 15.47
C PHE A 179 -14.16 -1.03 16.88
N LYS A 180 -14.20 0.28 17.10
CA LYS A 180 -14.00 0.91 18.42
C LYS A 180 -15.01 0.40 19.45
N ALA A 181 -16.29 0.29 19.05
CA ALA A 181 -17.34 -0.25 19.93
C ALA A 181 -17.07 -1.71 20.37
N ARG A 182 -16.29 -2.46 19.57
CA ARG A 182 -15.84 -3.83 19.88
C ARG A 182 -14.49 -3.87 20.61
N GLY A 183 -13.88 -2.71 20.91
CA GLY A 183 -12.64 -2.59 21.68
C GLY A 183 -11.36 -2.47 20.84
N CYS A 184 -11.46 -2.36 19.51
CA CYS A 184 -10.31 -2.12 18.63
C CYS A 184 -9.67 -0.77 18.92
N LYS A 185 -8.33 -0.71 18.91
CA LYS A 185 -7.54 0.50 19.24
C LYS A 185 -6.57 0.89 18.13
N ASP A 186 -6.45 0.06 17.10
CA ASP A 186 -5.50 0.27 16.01
C ASP A 186 -6.16 -0.02 14.66
N ALA A 187 -5.80 0.78 13.65
CA ALA A 187 -6.24 0.59 12.28
C ALA A 187 -5.15 1.00 11.30
N THR A 188 -4.99 0.18 10.27
CA THR A 188 -4.12 0.40 9.12
C THR A 188 -4.95 0.63 7.87
N LEU A 189 -4.66 1.71 7.13
CA LEU A 189 -5.23 1.97 5.82
C LEU A 189 -4.22 1.58 4.74
N VAL A 190 -4.66 0.76 3.78
CA VAL A 190 -3.86 0.34 2.63
C VAL A 190 -4.46 0.97 1.38
N MET A 191 -3.65 1.73 0.66
CA MET A 191 -4.05 2.50 -0.52
C MET A 191 -2.95 2.49 -1.58
N HIS A 192 -3.26 2.99 -2.78
CA HIS A 192 -2.24 3.13 -3.81
C HIS A 192 -1.65 4.54 -3.84
N ILE A 193 -2.43 5.54 -4.29
CA ILE A 193 -1.97 6.94 -4.31
C ILE A 193 -1.96 7.48 -2.88
N PRO A 194 -0.83 8.03 -2.40
CA PRO A 194 -0.75 8.58 -1.06
C PRO A 194 -1.60 9.83 -0.89
N ILE A 195 -2.10 10.08 0.31
CA ILE A 195 -2.76 11.35 0.64
C ILE A 195 -1.73 12.48 0.74
N HIS A 196 -2.18 13.74 0.67
CA HIS A 196 -1.31 14.92 0.72
C HIS A 196 -0.37 14.94 1.95
N ALA A 197 -0.79 14.34 3.04
CA ALA A 197 0.00 14.29 4.29
C ALA A 197 1.39 13.64 4.13
N TYR A 198 1.60 12.75 3.14
CA TYR A 198 2.93 12.21 2.85
C TYR A 198 3.93 13.30 2.44
N ARG A 199 3.48 14.34 1.68
CA ARG A 199 4.32 15.50 1.35
C ARG A 199 4.68 16.29 2.60
N LEU A 200 3.72 16.47 3.51
CA LEU A 200 3.94 17.19 4.76
C LEU A 200 4.90 16.43 5.68
N ALA A 201 4.72 15.11 5.78
CA ALA A 201 5.59 14.24 6.57
C ALA A 201 7.05 14.26 6.05
N SER A 202 7.24 14.09 4.76
CA SER A 202 8.57 14.17 4.14
C SER A 202 9.23 15.53 4.38
N LYS A 203 8.51 16.63 4.11
CA LYS A 203 9.02 17.98 4.33
C LYS A 203 9.40 18.26 5.79
N ALA A 204 8.66 17.70 6.74
CA ALA A 204 8.93 17.88 8.16
C ALA A 204 10.09 17.01 8.64
N ALA A 205 10.25 15.81 8.08
CA ALA A 205 11.19 14.82 8.59
C ALA A 205 12.61 14.98 8.05
N TYR A 206 12.77 15.22 6.74
CA TYR A 206 14.10 15.42 6.17
C TYR A 206 14.69 16.79 6.51
N LYS A 207 16.01 16.86 6.73
CA LYS A 207 16.72 18.12 7.00
C LYS A 207 16.62 19.09 5.83
N ASP A 208 16.40 20.37 6.13
CA ASP A 208 16.36 21.41 5.11
C ASP A 208 17.66 21.47 4.29
N GLY A 209 17.49 21.54 2.96
CA GLY A 209 18.61 21.66 2.02
C GLY A 209 19.37 20.36 1.73
N ILE A 210 18.94 19.25 2.31
CA ILE A 210 19.53 17.93 1.96
C ILE A 210 19.09 17.54 0.54
N ASP A 211 20.03 17.01 -0.23
CA ASP A 211 19.70 16.39 -1.52
C ASP A 211 19.15 14.98 -1.28
N LEU A 212 17.85 14.82 -1.38
CA LEU A 212 17.18 13.53 -1.14
C LEU A 212 17.72 12.40 -2.02
N LYS A 213 18.17 12.71 -3.24
CA LYS A 213 18.74 11.72 -4.16
C LYS A 213 20.14 11.24 -3.77
N SER A 214 20.80 11.96 -2.86
CA SER A 214 22.12 11.58 -2.33
C SER A 214 22.04 10.69 -1.08
N ILE A 215 20.85 10.53 -0.49
CA ILE A 215 20.65 9.71 0.71
C ILE A 215 20.69 8.24 0.30
N THR A 216 21.64 7.47 0.88
CA THR A 216 21.63 6.02 0.71
C THR A 216 20.72 5.35 1.75
N PRO A 217 20.25 4.11 1.53
CA PRO A 217 19.51 3.38 2.55
C PRO A 217 20.23 3.30 3.90
N GLU A 218 21.56 3.12 3.91
CA GLU A 218 22.36 3.09 5.14
C GLU A 218 22.37 4.46 5.86
N MET A 219 22.44 5.57 5.11
CA MET A 219 22.32 6.91 5.70
C MET A 219 20.92 7.14 6.30
N ALA A 220 19.89 6.58 5.68
CA ALA A 220 18.52 6.70 6.14
C ALA A 220 18.21 5.83 7.37
N GLU A 221 19.00 4.80 7.65
CA GLU A 221 18.96 4.05 8.92
C GLU A 221 19.64 4.81 10.08
N GLY A 222 20.43 5.85 9.78
CA GLY A 222 21.09 6.74 10.75
C GLY A 222 20.30 8.03 10.98
N GLU A 223 20.83 8.88 11.87
CA GLU A 223 20.18 10.17 12.22
C GLU A 223 20.59 11.33 11.30
N GLU A 224 21.51 11.09 10.33
CA GLU A 224 22.19 12.15 9.58
C GLU A 224 21.26 12.95 8.67
N CYS A 225 20.23 12.30 8.09
CA CYS A 225 19.30 12.94 7.16
C CYS A 225 18.01 13.46 7.81
N TRP A 226 17.74 13.11 9.06
CA TRP A 226 16.47 13.41 9.74
C TRP A 226 16.56 14.64 10.64
N ASN A 227 15.48 15.41 10.69
CA ASN A 227 15.28 16.47 11.67
C ASN A 227 15.08 15.89 13.08
N GLU A 228 15.35 16.71 14.10
CA GLU A 228 15.04 16.39 15.50
C GLU A 228 13.55 16.02 15.66
N GLY A 229 13.28 14.91 16.33
CA GLY A 229 11.91 14.35 16.49
C GLY A 229 11.49 13.37 15.39
N TYR A 230 12.32 13.14 14.36
CA TYR A 230 12.08 12.18 13.28
C TYR A 230 13.20 11.14 13.12
N THR A 231 14.05 11.00 14.12
CA THR A 231 15.22 10.11 14.10
C THR A 231 14.86 8.61 14.14
N ASP A 232 13.59 8.28 14.37
CA ASP A 232 13.01 6.94 14.25
C ASP A 232 12.45 6.63 12.84
N SER A 233 12.60 7.60 11.91
CA SER A 233 12.25 7.41 10.51
C SER A 233 13.29 6.56 9.78
N ILE A 234 12.86 5.90 8.71
CA ILE A 234 13.74 5.09 7.85
C ILE A 234 13.38 5.30 6.37
N GLY A 235 14.24 4.82 5.50
CA GLY A 235 13.99 4.78 4.06
C GLY A 235 14.36 6.05 3.33
N VAL A 236 14.20 6.03 2.01
CA VAL A 236 14.65 7.08 1.09
C VAL A 236 13.51 7.64 0.27
N GLN A 237 13.74 8.82 -0.30
CA GLN A 237 12.85 9.46 -1.26
C GLN A 237 13.64 9.91 -2.48
N TYR A 238 13.59 9.14 -3.57
CA TYR A 238 14.35 9.44 -4.79
C TYR A 238 13.52 10.13 -5.86
N GLU A 239 12.20 10.20 -5.66
CA GLU A 239 11.30 10.94 -6.56
C GLU A 239 10.24 11.75 -5.80
N GLY A 240 9.55 12.61 -6.54
CA GLY A 240 8.50 13.45 -5.97
C GLY A 240 7.31 12.60 -5.51
N ILE A 241 6.59 13.08 -4.51
CA ILE A 241 5.41 12.40 -3.98
C ILE A 241 4.20 12.75 -4.87
N GLY A 242 3.69 11.74 -5.56
CA GLY A 242 2.51 11.82 -6.43
C GLY A 242 1.22 11.73 -5.60
N SER A 243 0.79 12.86 -5.06
CA SER A 243 -0.47 12.98 -4.35
C SER A 243 -1.25 14.19 -4.85
N TYR A 244 -2.51 14.33 -4.45
CA TYR A 244 -3.25 15.56 -4.70
C TYR A 244 -2.43 16.80 -4.27
N PRO A 245 -2.43 17.90 -5.05
CA PRO A 245 -1.47 18.99 -4.83
C PRO A 245 -1.67 19.78 -3.54
N GLU A 246 -2.89 19.82 -3.02
CA GLU A 246 -3.26 20.60 -1.84
C GLU A 246 -3.71 19.68 -0.70
N ASP A 247 -3.78 20.25 0.50
CA ASP A 247 -4.33 19.54 1.67
C ASP A 247 -5.78 19.09 1.37
N ASP A 248 -5.97 17.78 1.41
CA ASP A 248 -7.25 17.11 1.17
C ASP A 248 -8.11 16.97 2.44
N GLY A 249 -7.58 17.41 3.59
CA GLY A 249 -8.23 17.32 4.89
C GLY A 249 -8.23 15.91 5.50
N MET A 250 -7.68 14.91 4.81
CA MET A 250 -7.72 13.51 5.27
C MET A 250 -6.89 13.28 6.53
N LEU A 251 -5.74 13.93 6.67
CA LEU A 251 -4.94 13.80 7.89
C LEU A 251 -5.74 14.22 9.13
N ALA A 252 -6.42 15.37 9.05
CA ALA A 252 -7.24 15.86 10.16
C ALA A 252 -8.40 14.89 10.47
N ALA A 253 -9.09 14.42 9.43
CA ALA A 253 -10.18 13.44 9.56
C ALA A 253 -9.69 12.13 10.22
N PHE A 254 -8.55 11.61 9.78
CA PHE A 254 -7.98 10.37 10.32
C PHE A 254 -7.55 10.50 11.78
N LYS A 255 -6.96 11.64 12.14
CA LYS A 255 -6.63 11.94 13.54
C LYS A 255 -7.88 12.00 14.43
N ASP A 256 -8.96 12.60 13.94
CA ASP A 256 -10.25 12.68 14.63
C ASP A 256 -10.88 11.29 14.87
N MET A 257 -10.68 10.34 13.97
CA MET A 257 -11.14 8.97 14.14
C MET A 257 -10.41 8.22 15.27
N GLY A 258 -9.19 8.63 15.61
CA GLY A 258 -8.47 8.32 16.86
C GLY A 258 -7.75 6.97 16.89
N ILE A 259 -8.09 6.00 16.04
CA ILE A 259 -7.48 4.66 16.01
C ILE A 259 -6.67 4.38 14.75
N ILE A 260 -6.67 5.26 13.74
CA ILE A 260 -5.80 5.13 12.58
C ILE A 260 -4.38 5.47 13.01
N LYS A 261 -3.47 4.50 12.89
CA LYS A 261 -2.07 4.64 13.29
C LYS A 261 -1.10 4.45 12.12
N HIS A 262 -1.53 3.79 11.06
CA HIS A 262 -0.67 3.41 9.95
C HIS A 262 -1.39 3.67 8.61
N LEU A 263 -0.67 4.32 7.69
CA LEU A 263 -1.08 4.44 6.29
C LEU A 263 0.00 3.77 5.43
N VAL A 264 -0.41 2.88 4.53
CA VAL A 264 0.47 2.15 3.60
C VAL A 264 0.08 2.56 2.19
N ALA A 265 1.02 3.16 1.47
CA ALA A 265 0.81 3.59 0.08
C ALA A 265 1.86 2.99 -0.85
N GLY A 266 1.51 2.78 -2.11
CA GLY A 266 2.41 2.46 -3.22
C GLY A 266 2.70 3.66 -4.10
N HIS A 267 2.64 3.46 -5.43
CA HIS A 267 2.63 4.49 -6.47
C HIS A 267 4.00 5.03 -6.89
N GLU A 268 4.86 5.42 -5.97
CA GLU A 268 6.23 5.80 -6.29
C GLU A 268 7.18 4.61 -6.14
N HIS A 269 7.94 4.33 -7.20
CA HIS A 269 8.71 3.10 -7.32
C HIS A 269 10.09 3.15 -6.65
N VAL A 270 10.53 4.36 -6.30
CA VAL A 270 11.85 4.59 -5.69
C VAL A 270 11.77 5.42 -4.42
N ASN A 271 10.60 5.41 -3.77
CA ASN A 271 10.38 5.93 -2.43
C ASN A 271 10.02 4.76 -1.51
N ASN A 272 10.59 4.73 -0.32
CA ASN A 272 10.27 3.71 0.67
C ASN A 272 10.37 4.22 2.11
N PHE A 273 10.20 5.52 2.32
CA PHE A 273 10.31 6.05 3.67
C PHE A 273 9.16 5.59 4.59
N MET A 274 9.48 5.47 5.86
CA MET A 274 8.51 5.34 6.95
C MET A 274 8.71 6.47 7.94
N ILE A 275 7.75 7.35 8.05
CA ILE A 275 7.82 8.57 8.87
C ILE A 275 6.61 8.61 9.81
N ASN A 276 6.84 8.80 11.10
CA ASN A 276 5.76 9.07 12.05
C ASN A 276 5.45 10.58 12.02
N TYR A 277 4.30 10.94 11.45
CA TYR A 277 3.89 12.32 11.30
C TYR A 277 2.56 12.56 12.03
N GLU A 278 2.60 13.46 13.02
CA GLU A 278 1.43 13.81 13.84
C GLU A 278 0.69 12.61 14.46
N GLY A 279 1.43 11.56 14.82
CA GLY A 279 0.91 10.35 15.46
C GLY A 279 0.37 9.29 14.53
N ILE A 280 0.54 9.46 13.20
CA ILE A 280 0.23 8.45 12.18
C ILE A 280 1.52 8.10 11.42
N LYS A 281 1.82 6.82 11.30
CA LYS A 281 2.98 6.34 10.53
C LYS A 281 2.65 6.32 9.05
N MET A 282 3.31 7.17 8.27
CA MET A 282 3.24 7.21 6.81
C MET A 282 4.25 6.20 6.26
N ILE A 283 3.79 5.16 5.60
CA ILE A 283 4.60 4.07 5.06
C ILE A 283 4.49 4.09 3.54
N TYR A 284 5.59 4.46 2.85
CA TYR A 284 5.72 4.08 1.45
C TYR A 284 6.13 2.62 1.38
N ALA A 285 5.28 1.79 0.77
CA ALA A 285 5.56 0.38 0.59
C ALA A 285 6.72 0.18 -0.38
N LEU A 286 7.59 -0.77 -0.05
CA LEU A 286 8.72 -1.12 -0.91
C LEU A 286 8.20 -1.78 -2.19
N LYS A 287 8.58 -1.21 -3.36
CA LYS A 287 8.20 -1.74 -4.66
C LYS A 287 8.71 -3.16 -4.88
N ILE A 288 7.90 -3.98 -5.56
CA ILE A 288 8.29 -5.34 -5.91
C ILE A 288 8.52 -5.51 -7.41
N GLY A 289 9.63 -6.15 -7.75
CA GLY A 289 9.94 -6.56 -9.11
C GLY A 289 10.37 -5.42 -10.03
N ALA A 290 10.64 -5.78 -11.29
CA ALA A 290 11.23 -4.91 -12.31
C ALA A 290 10.21 -4.32 -13.31
N GLY A 291 8.91 -4.47 -13.05
CA GLY A 291 7.87 -3.88 -13.88
C GLY A 291 7.96 -2.35 -13.88
N CYS A 292 7.74 -1.72 -15.04
CA CYS A 292 7.90 -0.29 -15.23
C CYS A 292 9.34 0.18 -14.94
N TYR A 293 9.52 1.29 -14.17
CA TYR A 293 10.84 1.69 -13.66
C TYR A 293 11.03 1.21 -12.21
N TRP A 294 12.29 1.04 -11.80
CA TRP A 294 12.60 0.53 -10.46
C TRP A 294 14.07 0.74 -10.11
N ASP A 295 14.40 0.57 -8.85
CA ASP A 295 15.79 0.49 -8.38
C ASP A 295 16.04 -0.89 -7.77
N PRO A 296 17.02 -1.68 -8.25
CA PRO A 296 17.30 -3.02 -7.74
C PRO A 296 17.60 -3.10 -6.26
N ILE A 297 18.17 -2.02 -5.67
CA ILE A 297 18.43 -1.96 -4.22
C ILE A 297 17.18 -1.73 -3.39
N LEU A 298 16.11 -1.20 -4.00
CA LEU A 298 14.81 -0.94 -3.37
C LEU A 298 13.77 -2.00 -3.79
N ASN A 299 14.19 -3.25 -4.01
CA ASN A 299 13.30 -4.34 -4.40
C ASN A 299 12.96 -5.22 -3.21
N GLY A 300 11.66 -5.46 -2.97
CA GLY A 300 11.22 -6.31 -1.86
C GLY A 300 9.74 -6.19 -1.55
N GLY A 301 9.41 -6.17 -0.26
CA GLY A 301 8.04 -6.01 0.25
C GLY A 301 8.05 -5.35 1.62
N THR A 302 6.86 -4.95 2.08
CA THR A 302 6.68 -4.35 3.41
C THR A 302 5.93 -5.31 4.31
N VAL A 303 6.48 -5.60 5.48
CA VAL A 303 5.90 -6.52 6.46
C VAL A 303 5.28 -5.73 7.60
N ILE A 304 4.02 -5.98 7.89
CA ILE A 304 3.31 -5.44 9.04
C ILE A 304 3.04 -6.58 10.01
N THR A 305 3.59 -6.48 11.21
CA THR A 305 3.44 -7.49 12.26
C THR A 305 2.45 -6.99 13.29
N ILE A 306 1.42 -7.76 13.58
CA ILE A 306 0.31 -7.43 14.47
C ILE A 306 0.31 -8.37 15.67
N ASN A 307 0.25 -7.81 16.87
CA ASN A 307 0.11 -8.54 18.11
C ASN A 307 -1.27 -8.30 18.77
N GLU A 308 -1.41 -8.56 20.05
CA GLU A 308 -2.65 -8.35 20.81
C GLU A 308 -3.01 -6.86 21.03
N ASN A 309 -2.08 -5.93 20.72
CA ASN A 309 -2.25 -4.48 20.90
C ASN A 309 -2.40 -3.70 19.58
N GLY A 310 -2.47 -4.40 18.44
CA GLY A 310 -2.44 -3.82 17.10
C GLY A 310 -1.09 -3.99 16.42
N VAL A 311 -0.69 -3.05 15.55
CA VAL A 311 0.59 -3.14 14.84
C VAL A 311 1.76 -3.00 15.81
N LYS A 312 2.58 -4.06 15.87
CA LYS A 312 3.83 -4.14 16.64
C LYS A 312 5.01 -3.53 15.88
N SER A 313 5.12 -3.82 14.60
CA SER A 313 6.16 -3.29 13.72
C SER A 313 5.69 -3.19 12.26
N ALA A 314 6.32 -2.26 11.53
CA ALA A 314 6.29 -2.21 10.08
C ALA A 314 7.74 -2.12 9.60
N GLU A 315 8.14 -3.01 8.70
CA GLU A 315 9.53 -3.16 8.26
C GLU A 315 9.60 -3.48 6.78
N HIS A 316 10.69 -3.07 6.11
CA HIS A 316 10.96 -3.49 4.73
C HIS A 316 11.80 -4.76 4.70
N GLU A 317 11.36 -5.73 3.92
CA GLU A 317 12.11 -6.94 3.60
C GLU A 317 12.69 -6.83 2.19
N TYR A 318 13.98 -6.54 2.10
CA TYR A 318 14.69 -6.41 0.83
C TYR A 318 15.08 -7.77 0.26
N VAL A 319 14.94 -7.90 -1.06
CA VAL A 319 15.37 -9.11 -1.79
C VAL A 319 16.39 -8.74 -2.86
N LYS A 320 17.61 -9.27 -2.74
CA LYS A 320 18.70 -9.05 -3.69
C LYS A 320 18.47 -9.86 -4.96
N VAL A 321 18.54 -9.20 -6.09
CA VAL A 321 18.25 -9.77 -7.41
C VAL A 321 19.36 -9.56 -8.44
N GLU A 322 20.54 -9.10 -8.03
CA GLU A 322 21.68 -8.80 -8.92
C GLU A 322 22.07 -10.00 -9.79
N HIS A 323 21.86 -11.21 -9.31
CA HIS A 323 22.12 -12.45 -10.05
C HIS A 323 21.10 -12.75 -11.16
N LEU A 324 20.00 -12.00 -11.23
CA LEU A 324 18.93 -12.13 -12.24
C LEU A 324 18.95 -10.99 -13.26
N ILE A 325 19.74 -9.93 -13.03
CA ILE A 325 19.86 -8.77 -13.90
C ILE A 325 21.01 -8.99 -14.88
#